data_8a0aa8855cf0aa96a193ca4049762eeb
#
_entry.id   8a0aa8855cf0aa96a193ca4049762eeb
#
_cell.length_a   1.000
_cell.length_b   1.000
_cell.length_c   1.000
_cell.angle_alpha   90.00
_cell.angle_beta   90.00
_cell.angle_gamma   90.00
#
_symmetry.space_group_name_H-M   'P 1'
#
loop_
_entity.id
_entity.type
_entity.pdbx_description
1 polymer ?
#
loop_
_entity_poly.entity_id
_entity_poly.type
_entity_poly.pdbx_seq_one_letter_code
_entity_poly.pdbx_strand_id
1 'polypeptide(L)'
;MLTHDFLQPPDMRRIKRIHFVGIGGSGMCGIAEVLFNQGYVISGSDIGYNTNIERLASIGVIIFHGHNASNIDGADVVVNSSAVDFENIEIKCAHATGVPVVRRAEMLAELMRYRHGIAVAGTHGKTTTTSLISAIFAEDGRDPTFVVGGRVNSAGTNAKLGASKYLVAEADESDASFLHLQPMVAVLTNIEADHMQNYDYDFERLKNTYVEFLHNLPFYGLAILCIDDVVIRSMLTRVSRPTITYGFNIDSQYRIRDLSTVKSQCSFVIDRPEGLPSLSINLGMPGRHNALNAAAAIAVASDEGISDTSITEGLRKFGGVGRRFEILGNYNITDGNALLVDDYGHHPTEVKATIDAVRDGWPERRLIMIFQPHRYSRT
;
A
#
# COMPACT_ATOMS: atom_id res chain seq x y z
N MET A 1 21.28 -13.58 -29.15
CA MET A 1 20.85 -12.24 -28.69
C MET A 1 19.36 -12.17 -28.96
N LEU A 2 18.53 -12.59 -27.99
CA LEU A 2 17.08 -12.42 -28.04
C LEU A 2 16.79 -11.10 -27.35
N THR A 3 16.45 -10.09 -28.12
CA THR A 3 16.11 -8.76 -27.66
C THR A 3 14.85 -8.78 -26.79
N HIS A 4 14.92 -8.12 -25.66
CA HIS A 4 13.89 -7.97 -24.62
C HIS A 4 12.65 -7.18 -25.10
N ASP A 5 11.89 -7.74 -26.03
CA ASP A 5 10.60 -7.16 -26.46
C ASP A 5 9.41 -7.61 -25.58
N PHE A 6 9.68 -8.17 -24.38
CA PHE A 6 8.63 -8.73 -23.51
C PHE A 6 8.06 -7.76 -22.47
N LEU A 7 8.39 -6.48 -22.50
CA LEU A 7 8.11 -5.56 -21.37
C LEU A 7 7.23 -4.36 -21.68
N GLN A 8 6.56 -4.31 -22.80
CA GLN A 8 5.43 -3.39 -22.90
C GLN A 8 4.20 -4.09 -22.28
N PRO A 9 3.56 -3.50 -21.23
CA PRO A 9 2.29 -4.03 -20.76
C PRO A 9 1.34 -4.05 -21.95
N PRO A 10 0.57 -5.15 -22.13
CA PRO A 10 -0.35 -5.22 -23.24
C PRO A 10 -1.31 -4.05 -23.17
N ASP A 11 -1.43 -3.38 -24.30
CA ASP A 11 -2.38 -2.31 -24.53
C ASP A 11 -3.82 -2.83 -24.22
N MET A 12 -4.65 -2.03 -23.57
CA MET A 12 -6.06 -2.35 -23.33
C MET A 12 -6.86 -2.34 -24.66
N ARG A 13 -6.24 -2.80 -25.74
CA ARG A 13 -6.79 -2.95 -27.08
C ARG A 13 -7.35 -1.62 -27.64
N ARG A 14 -8.68 -1.43 -27.56
CA ARG A 14 -9.38 -0.26 -28.13
C ARG A 14 -9.42 0.93 -27.18
N ILE A 15 -9.14 0.72 -25.89
CA ILE A 15 -9.14 1.78 -24.89
C ILE A 15 -7.92 2.68 -25.09
N LYS A 16 -8.15 3.96 -25.28
CA LYS A 16 -7.12 5.00 -25.43
C LYS A 16 -7.34 6.16 -24.47
N ARG A 17 -8.61 6.46 -24.18
CA ARG A 17 -9.02 7.59 -23.35
C ARG A 17 -9.73 7.09 -22.11
N ILE A 18 -9.17 7.40 -20.95
CA ILE A 18 -9.68 6.94 -19.64
C ILE A 18 -10.06 8.18 -18.83
N HIS A 19 -11.29 8.22 -18.35
CA HIS A 19 -11.77 9.29 -17.49
C HIS A 19 -11.92 8.82 -16.04
N PHE A 20 -11.42 9.60 -15.09
CA PHE A 20 -11.46 9.28 -13.66
C PHE A 20 -12.42 10.21 -12.91
N VAL A 21 -13.46 9.66 -12.28
CA VAL A 21 -14.40 10.41 -11.44
C VAL A 21 -13.93 10.35 -9.98
N GLY A 22 -13.57 11.52 -9.41
CA GLY A 22 -12.89 11.60 -8.09
C GLY A 22 -11.38 11.37 -8.19
N ILE A 23 -10.74 11.94 -9.22
CA ILE A 23 -9.34 11.71 -9.58
C ILE A 23 -8.33 12.14 -8.49
N GLY A 24 -8.70 13.12 -7.63
CA GLY A 24 -7.84 13.64 -6.56
C GLY A 24 -7.66 12.70 -5.38
N GLY A 25 -8.44 11.61 -5.28
CA GLY A 25 -8.27 10.58 -4.26
C GLY A 25 -6.92 9.88 -4.38
N SER A 26 -6.27 9.56 -3.23
CA SER A 26 -4.90 8.99 -3.19
C SER A 26 -4.74 7.71 -4.02
N GLY A 27 -5.72 6.80 -3.96
CA GLY A 27 -5.71 5.58 -4.77
C GLY A 27 -6.04 5.80 -6.24
N MET A 28 -6.83 6.84 -6.58
CA MET A 28 -7.21 7.17 -7.95
C MET A 28 -6.05 7.83 -8.70
N CYS A 29 -5.44 8.85 -8.09
CA CYS A 29 -4.37 9.61 -8.73
C CYS A 29 -3.15 8.75 -9.06
N GLY A 30 -2.82 7.75 -8.22
CA GLY A 30 -1.73 6.82 -8.48
C GLY A 30 -1.96 5.95 -9.72
N ILE A 31 -3.16 5.40 -9.86
CA ILE A 31 -3.55 4.61 -11.04
C ILE A 31 -3.56 5.48 -12.30
N ALA A 32 -4.14 6.70 -12.20
CA ALA A 32 -4.17 7.65 -13.30
C ALA A 32 -2.77 8.03 -13.81
N GLU A 33 -1.83 8.27 -12.88
CA GLU A 33 -0.43 8.58 -13.21
C GLU A 33 0.28 7.41 -13.90
N VAL A 34 0.11 6.18 -13.41
CA VAL A 34 0.70 4.97 -14.03
C VAL A 34 0.17 4.81 -15.45
N LEU A 35 -1.15 4.93 -15.67
CA LEU A 35 -1.76 4.82 -16.99
C LEU A 35 -1.34 5.95 -17.94
N PHE A 36 -1.23 7.19 -17.43
CA PHE A 36 -0.71 8.33 -18.21
C PHE A 36 0.72 8.05 -18.70
N ASN A 37 1.58 7.56 -17.80
CA ASN A 37 2.96 7.20 -18.14
C ASN A 37 3.06 5.99 -19.08
N GLN A 38 2.03 5.15 -19.16
CA GLN A 38 1.89 4.08 -20.16
C GLN A 38 1.42 4.60 -21.54
N GLY A 39 1.10 5.89 -21.66
CA GLY A 39 0.71 6.52 -22.91
C GLY A 39 -0.80 6.62 -23.16
N TYR A 40 -1.64 6.32 -22.16
CA TYR A 40 -3.08 6.59 -22.26
C TYR A 40 -3.37 8.08 -22.13
N VAL A 41 -4.41 8.54 -22.82
CA VAL A 41 -4.95 9.89 -22.62
C VAL A 41 -5.83 9.87 -21.38
N ILE A 42 -5.39 10.55 -20.33
CA ILE A 42 -6.08 10.57 -19.04
C ILE A 42 -6.78 11.91 -18.85
N SER A 43 -8.04 11.83 -18.45
CA SER A 43 -8.80 12.95 -17.93
C SER A 43 -9.46 12.57 -16.60
N GLY A 44 -9.87 13.56 -15.83
CA GLY A 44 -10.64 13.27 -14.61
C GLY A 44 -11.24 14.51 -14.00
N SER A 45 -12.24 14.27 -13.15
CA SER A 45 -12.99 15.29 -12.43
C SER A 45 -12.85 15.12 -10.92
N ASP A 46 -12.91 16.21 -10.19
CA ASP A 46 -12.99 16.24 -8.73
C ASP A 46 -13.68 17.53 -8.26
N ILE A 47 -14.37 17.46 -7.12
CA ILE A 47 -14.98 18.63 -6.48
C ILE A 47 -13.98 19.41 -5.62
N GLY A 48 -12.93 18.75 -5.15
CA GLY A 48 -11.85 19.32 -4.34
C GLY A 48 -10.69 19.80 -5.20
N TYR A 49 -9.75 20.49 -4.54
CA TYR A 49 -8.46 20.86 -5.10
C TYR A 49 -7.37 20.46 -4.08
N ASN A 50 -6.41 19.64 -4.52
CA ASN A 50 -5.36 19.13 -3.64
C ASN A 50 -4.06 18.90 -4.42
N THR A 51 -2.98 18.59 -3.69
CA THR A 51 -1.65 18.37 -4.27
C THR A 51 -1.58 17.21 -5.28
N ASN A 52 -2.48 16.21 -5.20
CA ASN A 52 -2.55 15.13 -6.18
C ASN A 52 -3.04 15.65 -7.53
N ILE A 53 -4.07 16.50 -7.51
CA ILE A 53 -4.65 17.14 -8.72
C ILE A 53 -3.61 18.07 -9.36
N GLU A 54 -2.92 18.90 -8.57
CA GLU A 54 -1.84 19.77 -9.06
C GLU A 54 -0.75 18.96 -9.76
N ARG A 55 -0.33 17.86 -9.16
CA ARG A 55 0.69 16.98 -9.71
C ARG A 55 0.24 16.33 -11.02
N LEU A 56 -0.97 15.77 -11.06
CA LEU A 56 -1.52 15.19 -12.30
C LEU A 56 -1.63 16.22 -13.42
N ALA A 57 -2.11 17.43 -13.13
CA ALA A 57 -2.16 18.51 -14.10
C ALA A 57 -0.77 18.90 -14.61
N SER A 58 0.24 18.93 -13.73
CA SER A 58 1.63 19.28 -14.10
C SER A 58 2.29 18.29 -15.06
N ILE A 59 1.87 17.03 -15.06
CA ILE A 59 2.34 16.01 -16.00
C ILE A 59 1.52 15.92 -17.31
N GLY A 60 0.40 16.64 -17.41
CA GLY A 60 -0.41 16.72 -18.63
C GLY A 60 -1.75 15.99 -18.59
N VAL A 61 -2.21 15.52 -17.43
CA VAL A 61 -3.55 14.97 -17.24
C VAL A 61 -4.59 16.10 -17.33
N ILE A 62 -5.68 15.86 -18.04
CA ILE A 62 -6.78 16.85 -18.20
C ILE A 62 -7.66 16.80 -16.95
N ILE A 63 -7.70 17.91 -16.20
CA ILE A 63 -8.47 18.01 -14.95
C ILE A 63 -9.69 18.92 -15.13
N PHE A 64 -10.85 18.41 -14.71
CA PHE A 64 -12.09 19.16 -14.62
C PHE A 64 -12.43 19.43 -13.14
N HIS A 65 -12.77 20.67 -12.81
CA HIS A 65 -13.27 21.01 -11.49
C HIS A 65 -14.79 20.88 -11.46
N GLY A 66 -15.28 20.01 -10.55
CA GLY A 66 -16.69 19.63 -10.48
C GLY A 66 -17.09 18.58 -11.52
N HIS A 67 -18.31 18.06 -11.38
CA HIS A 67 -18.85 16.99 -12.22
C HIS A 67 -19.80 17.54 -13.28
N ASN A 68 -19.60 17.14 -14.53
CA ASN A 68 -20.46 17.49 -15.65
C ASN A 68 -20.51 16.34 -16.66
N ALA A 69 -21.69 16.09 -17.24
CA ALA A 69 -21.86 15.03 -18.23
C ALA A 69 -20.89 15.13 -19.42
N SER A 70 -20.53 16.35 -19.84
CA SER A 70 -19.58 16.58 -20.95
C SER A 70 -18.12 16.25 -20.60
N ASN A 71 -17.78 16.07 -19.33
CA ASN A 71 -16.40 15.73 -18.94
C ASN A 71 -15.97 14.36 -19.47
N ILE A 72 -16.91 13.45 -19.74
CA ILE A 72 -16.64 12.12 -20.29
C ILE A 72 -16.67 12.06 -21.82
N ASP A 73 -16.83 13.20 -22.51
CA ASP A 73 -16.91 13.19 -23.96
C ASP A 73 -15.66 12.58 -24.61
N GLY A 74 -15.90 11.51 -25.37
CA GLY A 74 -14.85 10.75 -26.04
C GLY A 74 -14.03 9.82 -25.13
N ALA A 75 -14.45 9.61 -23.88
CA ALA A 75 -13.86 8.57 -23.03
C ALA A 75 -14.26 7.17 -23.51
N ASP A 76 -13.30 6.25 -23.53
CA ASP A 76 -13.53 4.84 -23.85
C ASP A 76 -13.94 4.03 -22.62
N VAL A 77 -13.58 4.52 -21.43
CA VAL A 77 -13.93 3.93 -20.13
C VAL A 77 -13.92 5.01 -19.04
N VAL A 78 -14.81 4.89 -18.09
CA VAL A 78 -14.87 5.72 -16.88
C VAL A 78 -14.45 4.90 -15.66
N VAL A 79 -13.50 5.42 -14.88
CA VAL A 79 -13.07 4.83 -13.62
C VAL A 79 -13.72 5.58 -12.47
N ASN A 80 -14.46 4.86 -11.62
CA ASN A 80 -15.18 5.45 -10.50
C ASN A 80 -14.44 5.22 -9.16
N SER A 81 -14.35 6.28 -8.35
CA SER A 81 -13.94 6.17 -6.94
C SER A 81 -15.08 5.63 -6.08
N SER A 82 -14.77 4.80 -5.10
CA SER A 82 -15.75 4.33 -4.10
C SER A 82 -16.36 5.46 -3.25
N ALA A 83 -15.73 6.64 -3.24
CA ALA A 83 -16.24 7.83 -2.54
C ALA A 83 -17.29 8.63 -3.35
N VAL A 84 -17.48 8.29 -4.63
CA VAL A 84 -18.41 8.98 -5.53
C VAL A 84 -19.68 8.15 -5.67
N ASP A 85 -20.84 8.79 -5.48
CA ASP A 85 -22.14 8.16 -5.59
C ASP A 85 -22.43 7.73 -7.05
N PHE A 86 -23.11 6.60 -7.24
CA PHE A 86 -23.59 6.12 -8.54
C PHE A 86 -24.61 7.08 -9.20
N GLU A 87 -25.22 7.98 -8.42
CA GLU A 87 -26.07 9.04 -8.91
C GLU A 87 -25.30 10.21 -9.57
N ASN A 88 -23.95 10.18 -9.54
CA ASN A 88 -23.11 11.20 -10.18
C ASN A 88 -23.44 11.34 -11.67
N ILE A 89 -23.50 12.58 -12.15
CA ILE A 89 -23.94 12.90 -13.51
C ILE A 89 -23.03 12.31 -14.60
N GLU A 90 -21.73 12.18 -14.34
CA GLU A 90 -20.76 11.59 -15.27
C GLU A 90 -20.98 10.07 -15.38
N ILE A 91 -21.23 9.39 -14.23
CA ILE A 91 -21.54 7.96 -14.20
C ILE A 91 -22.85 7.67 -14.91
N LYS A 92 -23.90 8.47 -14.65
CA LYS A 92 -25.20 8.35 -15.35
C LYS A 92 -25.04 8.55 -16.85
N CYS A 93 -24.26 9.56 -17.26
CA CYS A 93 -23.99 9.82 -18.66
C CYS A 93 -23.24 8.66 -19.32
N ALA A 94 -22.23 8.10 -18.65
CA ALA A 94 -21.49 6.92 -19.14
C ALA A 94 -22.42 5.73 -19.39
N HIS A 95 -23.31 5.43 -18.44
CA HIS A 95 -24.30 4.36 -18.61
C HIS A 95 -25.29 4.66 -19.77
N ALA A 96 -25.76 5.90 -19.90
CA ALA A 96 -26.69 6.29 -20.93
C ALA A 96 -26.08 6.24 -22.35
N THR A 97 -24.77 6.50 -22.46
CA THR A 97 -24.01 6.48 -23.73
C THR A 97 -23.33 5.15 -24.02
N GLY A 98 -23.45 4.15 -23.12
CA GLY A 98 -22.84 2.82 -23.28
C GLY A 98 -21.32 2.80 -23.05
N VAL A 99 -20.75 3.82 -22.38
CA VAL A 99 -19.35 3.85 -21.97
C VAL A 99 -19.20 2.96 -20.72
N PRO A 100 -18.28 1.99 -20.72
CA PRO A 100 -18.03 1.13 -19.55
C PRO A 100 -17.66 1.96 -18.33
N VAL A 101 -18.25 1.62 -17.17
CA VAL A 101 -17.87 2.17 -15.87
C VAL A 101 -17.23 1.05 -15.05
N VAL A 102 -15.99 1.25 -14.61
CA VAL A 102 -15.24 0.30 -13.79
C VAL A 102 -14.85 0.93 -12.46
N ARG A 103 -14.74 0.11 -11.43
CA ARG A 103 -14.28 0.58 -10.12
C ARG A 103 -12.76 0.76 -10.11
N ARG A 104 -12.25 1.61 -9.21
CA ARG A 104 -10.81 1.81 -8.99
C ARG A 104 -10.04 0.48 -8.87
N ALA A 105 -10.56 -0.47 -8.10
CA ALA A 105 -9.90 -1.75 -7.87
C ALA A 105 -9.89 -2.64 -9.12
N GLU A 106 -10.92 -2.59 -9.96
CA GLU A 106 -10.95 -3.30 -11.25
C GLU A 106 -9.87 -2.75 -12.20
N MET A 107 -9.69 -1.42 -12.24
CA MET A 107 -8.63 -0.81 -13.03
C MET A 107 -7.23 -1.17 -12.48
N LEU A 108 -7.06 -1.22 -11.15
CA LEU A 108 -5.81 -1.70 -10.55
C LEU A 108 -5.55 -3.17 -10.87
N ALA A 109 -6.59 -4.01 -10.88
CA ALA A 109 -6.51 -5.41 -11.30
C ALA A 109 -6.07 -5.54 -12.76
N GLU A 110 -6.55 -4.68 -13.65
CA GLU A 110 -6.07 -4.65 -15.04
C GLU A 110 -4.58 -4.28 -15.14
N LEU A 111 -4.10 -3.31 -14.36
CA LEU A 111 -2.68 -2.99 -14.29
C LEU A 111 -1.84 -4.18 -13.78
N MET A 112 -2.41 -5.01 -12.91
CA MET A 112 -1.74 -6.19 -12.33
C MET A 112 -1.76 -7.41 -13.26
N ARG A 113 -2.76 -7.54 -14.13
CA ARG A 113 -3.09 -8.74 -14.93
C ARG A 113 -1.90 -9.36 -15.66
N TYR A 114 -1.00 -8.54 -16.17
CA TYR A 114 0.15 -8.99 -16.98
C TYR A 114 1.49 -8.69 -16.32
N ARG A 115 1.45 -8.47 -15.00
CA ARG A 115 2.63 -8.19 -14.19
C ARG A 115 2.78 -9.23 -13.10
N HIS A 116 3.98 -9.35 -12.57
CA HIS A 116 4.21 -10.09 -11.34
C HIS A 116 3.69 -9.24 -10.17
N GLY A 117 2.41 -9.41 -9.86
CA GLY A 117 1.70 -8.62 -8.87
C GLY A 117 2.05 -9.04 -7.45
N ILE A 118 2.40 -8.08 -6.61
CA ILE A 118 2.58 -8.24 -5.17
C ILE A 118 1.54 -7.36 -4.49
N ALA A 119 0.58 -7.96 -3.80
CA ALA A 119 -0.51 -7.26 -3.15
C ALA A 119 -0.35 -7.31 -1.63
N VAL A 120 -0.42 -6.15 -0.97
CA VAL A 120 -0.30 -6.04 0.48
C VAL A 120 -1.66 -5.70 1.06
N ALA A 121 -2.26 -6.64 1.78
CA ALA A 121 -3.55 -6.53 2.46
C ALA A 121 -3.38 -6.51 3.99
N GLY A 122 -4.46 -6.19 4.68
CA GLY A 122 -4.57 -6.13 6.12
C GLY A 122 -5.10 -4.80 6.61
N THR A 123 -5.54 -4.73 7.84
CA THR A 123 -6.15 -3.52 8.39
C THR A 123 -5.12 -2.38 8.48
N HIS A 124 -3.92 -2.67 9.00
CA HIS A 124 -2.86 -1.68 9.24
C HIS A 124 -1.55 -2.11 8.59
N GLY A 125 -0.66 -1.13 8.30
CA GLY A 125 0.68 -1.38 7.80
C GLY A 125 0.79 -1.55 6.28
N LYS A 126 -0.30 -1.58 5.52
CA LYS A 126 -0.32 -1.75 4.06
C LYS A 126 0.65 -0.81 3.35
N THR A 127 0.46 0.49 3.52
CA THR A 127 1.26 1.54 2.86
C THR A 127 2.75 1.42 3.16
N THR A 128 3.10 1.22 4.43
CA THR A 128 4.50 1.08 4.85
C THR A 128 5.12 -0.17 4.25
N THR A 129 4.44 -1.32 4.32
CA THR A 129 4.94 -2.59 3.78
C THR A 129 5.12 -2.52 2.25
N THR A 130 4.13 -1.99 1.52
CA THR A 130 4.22 -1.79 0.07
C THR A 130 5.41 -0.90 -0.31
N SER A 131 5.63 0.17 0.47
CA SER A 131 6.74 1.10 0.25
C SER A 131 8.09 0.47 0.55
N LEU A 132 8.21 -0.35 1.60
CA LEU A 132 9.43 -1.08 1.95
C LEU A 132 9.79 -2.12 0.88
N ILE A 133 8.81 -2.89 0.40
CA ILE A 133 9.00 -3.83 -0.73
C ILE A 133 9.53 -3.07 -1.94
N SER A 134 8.87 -1.98 -2.31
CA SER A 134 9.25 -1.17 -3.47
C SER A 134 10.66 -0.59 -3.34
N ALA A 135 11.06 -0.16 -2.14
CA ALA A 135 12.40 0.37 -1.87
C ALA A 135 13.49 -0.70 -1.99
N ILE A 136 13.26 -1.90 -1.46
CA ILE A 136 14.19 -3.04 -1.59
C ILE A 136 14.36 -3.43 -3.06
N PHE A 137 13.25 -3.52 -3.81
CA PHE A 137 13.29 -3.86 -5.24
C PHE A 137 14.01 -2.79 -6.07
N ALA A 138 13.82 -1.51 -5.75
CA ALA A 138 14.53 -0.41 -6.39
C ALA A 138 16.03 -0.44 -6.09
N GLU A 139 16.45 -0.75 -4.85
CA GLU A 139 17.85 -0.90 -4.47
C GLU A 139 18.53 -2.07 -5.22
N ASP A 140 17.78 -3.14 -5.49
CA ASP A 140 18.25 -4.28 -6.31
C ASP A 140 18.24 -3.99 -7.84
N GLY A 141 17.86 -2.77 -8.24
CA GLY A 141 17.78 -2.37 -9.65
C GLY A 141 16.56 -2.92 -10.40
N ARG A 142 15.59 -3.51 -9.71
CA ARG A 142 14.39 -4.10 -10.33
C ARG A 142 13.30 -3.11 -10.69
N ASP A 143 13.45 -1.84 -10.36
CA ASP A 143 12.53 -0.73 -10.72
C ASP A 143 11.04 -1.11 -10.84
N PRO A 144 10.35 -1.41 -9.72
CA PRO A 144 8.96 -1.87 -9.75
C PRO A 144 7.99 -0.73 -10.06
N THR A 145 6.88 -1.06 -10.73
CA THR A 145 5.68 -0.22 -10.66
C THR A 145 5.10 -0.34 -9.27
N PHE A 146 4.72 0.78 -8.64
CA PHE A 146 4.01 0.74 -7.36
C PHE A 146 2.83 1.70 -7.31
N VAL A 147 1.81 1.32 -6.52
CA VAL A 147 0.64 2.14 -6.21
C VAL A 147 0.35 2.02 -4.71
N VAL A 148 0.49 3.12 -3.97
CA VAL A 148 0.33 3.17 -2.51
C VAL A 148 -0.64 4.28 -2.09
N GLY A 149 -1.28 4.13 -0.93
CA GLY A 149 -2.22 5.11 -0.39
C GLY A 149 -1.57 6.38 0.18
N GLY A 150 -0.27 6.35 0.47
CA GLY A 150 0.51 7.47 1.02
C GLY A 150 1.67 7.88 0.11
N ARG A 151 2.26 9.05 0.38
CA ARG A 151 3.44 9.53 -0.35
C ARG A 151 4.70 8.82 0.13
N VAL A 152 5.40 8.12 -0.76
CA VAL A 152 6.72 7.54 -0.47
C VAL A 152 7.77 8.66 -0.52
N ASN A 153 8.42 8.96 0.59
CA ASN A 153 9.31 10.12 0.71
C ASN A 153 10.50 10.04 -0.26
N SER A 154 11.10 8.87 -0.45
CA SER A 154 12.22 8.67 -1.38
C SER A 154 11.83 8.82 -2.86
N ALA A 155 10.58 8.52 -3.21
CA ALA A 155 10.06 8.66 -4.58
C ALA A 155 9.36 10.01 -4.80
N GLY A 156 8.99 10.73 -3.72
CA GLY A 156 8.24 11.98 -3.79
C GLY A 156 6.80 11.86 -4.32
N THR A 157 6.31 10.63 -4.51
CA THR A 157 5.00 10.32 -5.11
C THR A 157 4.35 9.12 -4.42
N ASN A 158 3.07 8.92 -4.65
CA ASN A 158 2.32 7.75 -4.20
C ASN A 158 2.16 6.66 -5.28
N ALA A 159 2.67 6.89 -6.48
CA ALA A 159 2.72 5.89 -7.53
C ALA A 159 3.87 6.17 -8.50
N LYS A 160 4.39 5.14 -9.11
CA LYS A 160 5.42 5.23 -10.14
C LYS A 160 5.27 4.08 -11.13
N LEU A 161 5.35 4.39 -12.42
CA LEU A 161 5.55 3.37 -13.45
C LEU A 161 7.03 2.96 -13.47
N GLY A 162 7.30 1.70 -13.15
CA GLY A 162 8.64 1.10 -13.25
C GLY A 162 8.81 0.33 -14.55
N ALA A 163 10.08 0.07 -14.90
CA ALA A 163 10.45 -0.62 -16.14
C ALA A 163 10.40 -2.16 -16.01
N SER A 164 10.26 -2.71 -14.79
CA SER A 164 10.28 -4.16 -14.58
C SER A 164 8.89 -4.81 -14.69
N LYS A 165 8.89 -6.15 -14.64
CA LYS A 165 7.66 -6.95 -14.58
C LYS A 165 6.87 -6.78 -13.28
N TYR A 166 7.44 -6.22 -12.22
CA TYR A 166 6.83 -6.15 -10.90
C TYR A 166 5.83 -5.02 -10.77
N LEU A 167 4.72 -5.31 -10.11
CA LEU A 167 3.75 -4.33 -9.64
C LEU A 167 3.45 -4.58 -8.18
N VAL A 168 3.79 -3.62 -7.31
CA VAL A 168 3.53 -3.67 -5.87
C VAL A 168 2.39 -2.73 -5.53
N ALA A 169 1.32 -3.24 -4.94
CA ALA A 169 0.13 -2.43 -4.65
C ALA A 169 -0.49 -2.76 -3.31
N GLU A 170 -1.15 -1.76 -2.72
CA GLU A 170 -2.03 -1.98 -1.59
C GLU A 170 -3.33 -2.65 -2.05
N ALA A 171 -3.78 -3.63 -1.30
CA ALA A 171 -5.04 -4.33 -1.45
C ALA A 171 -6.02 -3.82 -0.39
N ASP A 172 -7.02 -3.05 -0.81
CA ASP A 172 -7.96 -2.36 0.08
C ASP A 172 -9.14 -3.28 0.42
N GLU A 173 -9.24 -3.65 1.68
CA GLU A 173 -10.31 -4.49 2.20
C GLU A 173 -11.59 -3.72 2.51
N SER A 174 -11.53 -2.40 2.58
CA SER A 174 -12.59 -1.58 3.16
C SER A 174 -13.97 -1.77 2.51
N ASP A 175 -14.01 -2.13 1.23
CA ASP A 175 -15.22 -2.42 0.45
C ASP A 175 -15.18 -3.80 -0.24
N ALA A 176 -14.32 -4.69 0.23
CA ALA A 176 -14.00 -5.99 -0.37
C ALA A 176 -13.49 -5.92 -1.83
N SER A 177 -13.13 -4.74 -2.30
CA SER A 177 -12.68 -4.54 -3.69
C SER A 177 -11.34 -5.20 -4.02
N PHE A 178 -10.54 -5.52 -3.00
CA PHE A 178 -9.29 -6.27 -3.16
C PHE A 178 -9.51 -7.69 -3.76
N LEU A 179 -10.72 -8.23 -3.72
CA LEU A 179 -11.08 -9.49 -4.37
C LEU A 179 -10.95 -9.43 -5.91
N HIS A 180 -10.93 -8.25 -6.51
CA HIS A 180 -10.66 -8.11 -7.94
C HIS A 180 -9.19 -8.39 -8.30
N LEU A 181 -8.27 -8.25 -7.34
CA LEU A 181 -6.84 -8.44 -7.57
C LEU A 181 -6.48 -9.92 -7.71
N GLN A 182 -5.55 -10.21 -8.62
CA GLN A 182 -5.01 -11.55 -8.86
C GLN A 182 -3.48 -11.50 -8.76
N PRO A 183 -2.95 -11.35 -7.54
CA PRO A 183 -1.50 -11.26 -7.35
C PRO A 183 -0.80 -12.62 -7.46
N MET A 184 0.52 -12.59 -7.67
CA MET A 184 1.42 -13.74 -7.53
C MET A 184 1.88 -13.92 -6.09
N VAL A 185 2.04 -12.81 -5.37
CA VAL A 185 2.39 -12.79 -3.94
C VAL A 185 1.38 -11.93 -3.20
N ALA A 186 0.80 -12.44 -2.12
CA ALA A 186 -0.08 -11.70 -1.22
C ALA A 186 0.52 -11.64 0.18
N VAL A 187 0.65 -10.43 0.71
CA VAL A 187 1.06 -10.19 2.10
C VAL A 187 -0.18 -9.88 2.93
N LEU A 188 -0.29 -10.47 4.10
CA LEU A 188 -1.34 -10.16 5.08
C LEU A 188 -0.70 -9.74 6.39
N THR A 189 -0.91 -8.47 6.76
CA THR A 189 -0.23 -7.85 7.91
C THR A 189 -0.92 -8.10 9.24
N ASN A 190 -2.22 -7.85 9.30
CA ASN A 190 -3.09 -8.02 10.47
C ASN A 190 -4.56 -7.95 10.06
N ILE A 191 -5.47 -8.43 10.90
CA ILE A 191 -6.92 -8.35 10.69
C ILE A 191 -7.59 -7.84 11.97
N GLU A 192 -8.18 -6.65 11.90
CA GLU A 192 -9.00 -6.08 12.97
C GLU A 192 -10.41 -5.75 12.46
N ALA A 193 -11.34 -5.56 13.40
CA ALA A 193 -12.72 -5.24 13.08
C ALA A 193 -12.86 -3.75 12.69
N ASP A 194 -12.35 -3.41 11.50
CA ASP A 194 -12.54 -2.09 10.89
C ASP A 194 -13.47 -2.20 9.67
N HIS A 195 -14.08 -1.09 9.25
CA HIS A 195 -15.01 -1.03 8.11
C HIS A 195 -16.18 -2.03 8.16
N MET A 196 -16.60 -2.44 9.37
CA MET A 196 -17.55 -3.52 9.60
C MET A 196 -18.93 -3.28 8.97
N GLN A 197 -19.30 -2.01 8.68
CA GLN A 197 -20.52 -1.68 7.95
C GLN A 197 -20.59 -2.31 6.55
N ASN A 198 -19.43 -2.56 5.91
CA ASN A 198 -19.34 -3.17 4.58
C ASN A 198 -19.36 -4.71 4.65
N TYR A 199 -19.33 -5.27 5.86
CA TYR A 199 -19.37 -6.71 6.14
C TYR A 199 -20.59 -7.10 6.99
N ASP A 200 -21.66 -6.29 6.96
CA ASP A 200 -22.88 -6.49 7.75
C ASP A 200 -22.62 -6.65 9.26
N TYR A 201 -21.54 -6.03 9.76
CA TYR A 201 -21.04 -6.17 11.14
C TYR A 201 -20.68 -7.60 11.54
N ASP A 202 -20.46 -8.49 10.57
CA ASP A 202 -20.04 -9.88 10.78
C ASP A 202 -18.52 -10.03 10.57
N PHE A 203 -17.79 -10.23 11.67
CA PHE A 203 -16.33 -10.40 11.63
C PHE A 203 -15.90 -11.71 10.96
N GLU A 204 -16.74 -12.78 11.02
CA GLU A 204 -16.46 -14.00 10.27
C GLU A 204 -16.54 -13.77 8.75
N ARG A 205 -17.47 -12.93 8.32
CA ARG A 205 -17.55 -12.51 6.91
C ARG A 205 -16.28 -11.79 6.46
N LEU A 206 -15.77 -10.85 7.26
CA LEU A 206 -14.48 -10.19 6.98
C LEU A 206 -13.34 -11.21 6.87
N LYS A 207 -13.21 -12.14 7.82
CA LYS A 207 -12.20 -13.20 7.77
C LYS A 207 -12.34 -14.09 6.52
N ASN A 208 -13.57 -14.46 6.16
CA ASN A 208 -13.83 -15.25 4.96
C ASN A 208 -13.40 -14.52 3.70
N THR A 209 -13.61 -13.21 3.62
CA THR A 209 -13.20 -12.38 2.49
C THR A 209 -11.66 -12.33 2.35
N TYR A 210 -10.92 -12.29 3.46
CA TYR A 210 -9.46 -12.42 3.41
C TYR A 210 -8.99 -13.80 2.92
N VAL A 211 -9.67 -14.88 3.34
CA VAL A 211 -9.36 -16.24 2.81
C VAL A 211 -9.65 -16.31 1.31
N GLU A 212 -10.75 -15.73 0.85
CA GLU A 212 -11.10 -15.66 -0.57
C GLU A 212 -10.05 -14.86 -1.35
N PHE A 213 -9.60 -13.71 -0.84
CA PHE A 213 -8.51 -12.94 -1.44
C PHE A 213 -7.23 -13.78 -1.58
N LEU A 214 -6.83 -14.52 -0.55
CA LEU A 214 -5.66 -15.40 -0.63
C LEU A 214 -5.86 -16.55 -1.64
N HIS A 215 -7.09 -16.98 -1.88
CA HIS A 215 -7.40 -17.98 -2.91
C HIS A 215 -7.38 -17.43 -4.35
N ASN A 216 -7.34 -16.10 -4.53
CA ASN A 216 -7.07 -15.48 -5.84
C ASN A 216 -5.60 -15.63 -6.29
N LEU A 217 -4.70 -15.99 -5.38
CA LEU A 217 -3.36 -16.44 -5.75
C LEU A 217 -3.45 -17.68 -6.66
N PRO A 218 -2.62 -17.82 -7.69
CA PRO A 218 -2.51 -19.06 -8.43
C PRO A 218 -2.02 -20.17 -7.48
N PHE A 219 -2.18 -21.43 -7.88
CA PHE A 219 -1.82 -22.58 -7.03
C PHE A 219 -0.32 -22.63 -6.66
N TYR A 220 0.52 -21.95 -7.41
CA TYR A 220 1.96 -21.77 -7.20
C TYR A 220 2.32 -20.38 -6.66
N GLY A 221 1.34 -19.54 -6.40
CA GLY A 221 1.54 -18.23 -5.78
C GLY A 221 1.83 -18.35 -4.29
N LEU A 222 2.27 -17.27 -3.67
CA LEU A 222 2.74 -17.25 -2.30
C LEU A 222 1.90 -16.34 -1.40
N ALA A 223 1.47 -16.86 -0.23
CA ALA A 223 0.88 -16.08 0.84
C ALA A 223 1.91 -15.83 1.95
N ILE A 224 2.17 -14.57 2.32
CA ILE A 224 3.09 -14.16 3.38
C ILE A 224 2.29 -13.60 4.55
N LEU A 225 2.24 -14.31 5.67
CA LEU A 225 1.26 -14.15 6.73
C LEU A 225 1.89 -13.81 8.08
N CYS A 226 1.43 -12.72 8.72
CA CYS A 226 1.85 -12.33 10.07
C CYS A 226 1.19 -13.23 11.12
N ILE A 227 1.93 -14.14 11.74
CA ILE A 227 1.37 -15.01 12.79
C ILE A 227 1.44 -14.44 14.20
N ASP A 228 1.96 -13.24 14.38
CA ASP A 228 1.76 -12.48 15.61
C ASP A 228 0.29 -12.00 15.73
N ASP A 229 -0.40 -11.86 14.62
CA ASP A 229 -1.83 -11.61 14.59
C ASP A 229 -2.62 -12.91 14.85
N VAL A 230 -3.43 -12.90 15.91
CA VAL A 230 -4.15 -14.11 16.37
C VAL A 230 -5.24 -14.54 15.39
N VAL A 231 -5.83 -13.57 14.63
CA VAL A 231 -6.86 -13.85 13.64
C VAL A 231 -6.22 -14.55 12.43
N ILE A 232 -5.12 -14.00 11.90
CA ILE A 232 -4.38 -14.61 10.80
C ILE A 232 -3.91 -16.01 11.20
N ARG A 233 -3.33 -16.15 12.40
CA ARG A 233 -2.89 -17.46 12.91
C ARG A 233 -4.02 -18.49 12.92
N SER A 234 -5.23 -18.08 13.32
CA SER A 234 -6.41 -18.96 13.33
C SER A 234 -6.87 -19.40 11.94
N MET A 235 -6.49 -18.65 10.90
CA MET A 235 -6.91 -18.90 9.51
C MET A 235 -5.90 -19.74 8.72
N LEU A 236 -4.71 -20.01 9.22
CA LEU A 236 -3.64 -20.72 8.49
C LEU A 236 -4.11 -22.05 7.86
N THR A 237 -4.89 -22.85 8.57
CA THR A 237 -5.40 -24.14 8.08
C THR A 237 -6.41 -24.00 6.95
N ARG A 238 -6.94 -22.80 6.71
CA ARG A 238 -7.92 -22.51 5.66
C ARG A 238 -7.27 -22.01 4.38
N VAL A 239 -5.97 -21.66 4.41
CA VAL A 239 -5.23 -21.15 3.26
C VAL A 239 -4.62 -22.33 2.49
N SER A 240 -5.17 -22.65 1.32
CA SER A 240 -4.72 -23.73 0.45
C SER A 240 -3.73 -23.25 -0.62
N ARG A 241 -2.75 -22.43 -0.22
CA ARG A 241 -1.69 -21.90 -1.07
C ARG A 241 -0.33 -22.06 -0.37
N PRO A 242 0.80 -22.09 -1.09
CA PRO A 242 2.11 -21.97 -0.47
C PRO A 242 2.14 -20.80 0.49
N THR A 243 2.65 -21.01 1.69
CA THR A 243 2.59 -20.01 2.76
C THR A 243 3.94 -19.85 3.43
N ILE A 244 4.35 -18.61 3.65
CA ILE A 244 5.45 -18.19 4.50
C ILE A 244 4.87 -17.41 5.68
N THR A 245 5.38 -17.69 6.90
CA THR A 245 4.94 -16.99 8.11
C THR A 245 6.03 -16.06 8.62
N TYR A 246 5.62 -14.91 9.18
CA TYR A 246 6.56 -13.98 9.81
C TYR A 246 6.00 -13.41 11.11
N GLY A 247 6.91 -12.89 11.96
CA GLY A 247 6.57 -12.27 13.22
C GLY A 247 7.67 -12.37 14.26
N PHE A 248 7.36 -12.01 15.50
CA PHE A 248 8.21 -12.24 16.67
C PHE A 248 7.99 -13.64 17.28
N ASN A 249 6.87 -14.25 16.92
CA ASN A 249 6.51 -15.55 17.42
C ASN A 249 7.58 -16.60 17.06
N ILE A 250 7.86 -17.53 17.98
CA ILE A 250 8.89 -18.55 17.79
C ILE A 250 8.59 -19.48 16.62
N ASP A 251 7.31 -19.65 16.28
CA ASP A 251 6.87 -20.50 15.17
C ASP A 251 6.95 -19.80 13.81
N SER A 252 7.37 -18.52 13.77
CA SER A 252 7.51 -17.77 12.51
C SER A 252 8.72 -18.27 11.72
N GLN A 253 8.54 -18.51 10.42
CA GLN A 253 9.63 -18.87 9.51
C GLN A 253 10.61 -17.69 9.30
N TYR A 254 10.06 -16.46 9.22
CA TYR A 254 10.83 -15.22 9.28
C TYR A 254 10.63 -14.61 10.67
N ARG A 255 11.54 -14.95 11.60
CA ARG A 255 11.40 -14.59 13.00
C ARG A 255 12.23 -13.37 13.37
N ILE A 256 11.56 -12.34 13.87
CA ILE A 256 12.23 -11.15 14.42
C ILE A 256 12.68 -11.45 15.85
N ARG A 257 13.93 -11.09 16.18
CA ARG A 257 14.48 -11.10 17.53
C ARG A 257 15.40 -9.91 17.77
N ASP A 258 15.75 -9.69 19.00
CA ASP A 258 16.72 -8.67 19.44
C ASP A 258 16.34 -7.26 18.98
N LEU A 259 15.02 -6.92 18.94
CA LEU A 259 14.56 -5.60 18.58
C LEU A 259 15.03 -4.54 19.59
N SER A 260 15.70 -3.53 19.09
CA SER A 260 16.13 -2.35 19.85
C SER A 260 15.71 -1.10 19.11
N THR A 261 15.18 -0.11 19.84
CA THR A 261 14.79 1.19 19.30
C THR A 261 15.64 2.28 19.94
N VAL A 262 16.25 3.10 19.11
CA VAL A 262 17.03 4.26 19.56
C VAL A 262 16.62 5.48 18.71
N LYS A 263 15.96 6.43 19.31
CA LYS A 263 15.37 7.57 18.58
C LYS A 263 14.46 7.09 17.44
N SER A 264 14.67 7.60 16.25
CA SER A 264 13.89 7.29 15.05
C SER A 264 14.31 6.00 14.33
N GLN A 265 15.18 5.20 14.89
CA GLN A 265 15.71 4.00 14.24
C GLN A 265 15.40 2.77 15.08
N CYS A 266 15.09 1.67 14.42
CA CYS A 266 15.10 0.37 15.06
C CYS A 266 16.13 -0.57 14.40
N SER A 267 16.74 -1.42 15.20
CA SER A 267 17.60 -2.51 14.77
C SER A 267 17.08 -3.84 15.30
N PHE A 268 17.18 -4.87 14.50
CA PHE A 268 16.77 -6.23 14.88
C PHE A 268 17.50 -7.28 14.04
N VAL A 269 17.45 -8.52 14.50
CA VAL A 269 17.88 -9.67 13.73
C VAL A 269 16.64 -10.40 13.21
N ILE A 270 16.67 -10.82 11.95
CA ILE A 270 15.64 -11.69 11.40
C ILE A 270 16.23 -13.04 11.04
N ASP A 271 15.72 -14.10 11.70
CA ASP A 271 16.01 -15.47 11.31
C ASP A 271 15.15 -15.83 10.11
N ARG A 272 15.70 -16.60 9.20
CA ARG A 272 15.06 -16.99 7.94
C ARG A 272 14.99 -18.53 7.82
N PRO A 273 14.16 -19.08 6.92
CA PRO A 273 14.09 -20.52 6.71
C PRO A 273 15.45 -21.16 6.44
N GLU A 274 15.53 -22.49 6.67
CA GLU A 274 16.73 -23.27 6.48
C GLU A 274 17.40 -23.03 5.12
N GLY A 275 18.71 -22.83 5.13
CA GLY A 275 19.50 -22.49 3.94
C GLY A 275 19.73 -21.00 3.72
N LEU A 276 19.02 -20.10 4.44
CA LEU A 276 19.24 -18.66 4.39
C LEU A 276 19.87 -18.15 5.70
N PRO A 277 20.94 -17.35 5.65
CA PRO A 277 21.54 -16.78 6.86
C PRO A 277 20.60 -15.76 7.51
N SER A 278 20.68 -15.60 8.84
CA SER A 278 19.99 -14.50 9.53
C SER A 278 20.54 -13.15 9.07
N LEU A 279 19.68 -12.13 9.00
CA LEU A 279 20.08 -10.77 8.65
C LEU A 279 20.02 -9.84 9.85
N SER A 280 21.03 -8.96 9.98
CA SER A 280 20.98 -7.82 10.89
C SER A 280 20.41 -6.62 10.15
N ILE A 281 19.31 -6.10 10.62
CA ILE A 281 18.55 -5.04 9.97
C ILE A 281 18.68 -3.73 10.76
N ASN A 282 18.89 -2.63 10.03
CA ASN A 282 18.76 -1.27 10.53
C ASN A 282 17.67 -0.56 9.70
N LEU A 283 16.63 -0.12 10.36
CA LEU A 283 15.47 0.55 9.73
C LEU A 283 15.33 1.97 10.27
N GLY A 284 15.22 2.94 9.38
CA GLY A 284 15.04 4.37 9.71
C GLY A 284 13.66 4.75 10.27
N MET A 285 12.89 3.77 10.72
CA MET A 285 11.56 3.94 11.31
C MET A 285 11.50 3.20 12.65
N PRO A 286 11.03 3.83 13.74
CA PRO A 286 10.93 3.19 15.04
C PRO A 286 9.67 2.34 15.17
N GLY A 287 9.63 1.48 16.17
CA GLY A 287 8.45 0.77 16.61
C GLY A 287 8.36 -0.68 16.11
N ARG A 288 7.79 -1.50 16.98
CA ARG A 288 7.58 -2.95 16.77
C ARG A 288 6.78 -3.23 15.49
N HIS A 289 5.77 -2.42 15.21
CA HIS A 289 4.93 -2.56 14.01
C HIS A 289 5.73 -2.33 12.72
N ASN A 290 6.72 -1.42 12.70
CA ASN A 290 7.58 -1.20 11.54
C ASN A 290 8.59 -2.32 11.35
N ALA A 291 9.05 -2.97 12.41
CA ALA A 291 9.85 -4.20 12.32
C ALA A 291 9.03 -5.33 11.68
N LEU A 292 7.74 -5.48 12.01
CA LEU A 292 6.83 -6.44 11.36
C LEU A 292 6.63 -6.11 9.87
N ASN A 293 6.39 -4.84 9.52
CA ASN A 293 6.27 -4.40 8.13
C ASN A 293 7.55 -4.71 7.33
N ALA A 294 8.72 -4.49 7.95
CA ALA A 294 10.01 -4.82 7.32
C ALA A 294 10.22 -6.33 7.18
N ALA A 295 9.81 -7.14 8.16
CA ALA A 295 9.90 -8.60 8.08
C ALA A 295 9.06 -9.16 6.91
N ALA A 296 7.87 -8.62 6.69
CA ALA A 296 7.05 -8.95 5.53
C ALA A 296 7.79 -8.62 4.22
N ALA A 297 8.37 -7.41 4.13
CA ALA A 297 9.11 -6.98 2.95
C ALA A 297 10.36 -7.83 2.69
N ILE A 298 11.08 -8.24 3.76
CA ILE A 298 12.23 -9.15 3.68
C ILE A 298 11.79 -10.52 3.17
N ALA A 299 10.66 -11.05 3.66
CA ALA A 299 10.14 -12.34 3.21
C ALA A 299 9.80 -12.33 1.71
N VAL A 300 9.12 -11.27 1.23
CA VAL A 300 8.86 -11.06 -0.21
C VAL A 300 10.17 -11.00 -0.99
N ALA A 301 11.11 -10.17 -0.55
CA ALA A 301 12.36 -9.95 -1.26
C ALA A 301 13.24 -11.21 -1.32
N SER A 302 13.28 -11.98 -0.25
CA SER A 302 14.03 -13.26 -0.18
C SER A 302 13.43 -14.30 -1.13
N ASP A 303 12.10 -14.43 -1.18
CA ASP A 303 11.41 -15.35 -2.11
C ASP A 303 11.65 -14.97 -3.57
N GLU A 304 11.68 -13.68 -3.87
CA GLU A 304 11.98 -13.15 -5.21
C GLU A 304 13.49 -13.18 -5.56
N GLY A 305 14.34 -13.73 -4.69
CA GLY A 305 15.77 -13.87 -4.94
C GLY A 305 16.54 -12.55 -4.96
N ILE A 306 16.10 -11.56 -4.20
CA ILE A 306 16.84 -10.30 -4.01
C ILE A 306 18.01 -10.56 -3.06
N SER A 307 19.17 -9.96 -3.36
CA SER A 307 20.38 -10.15 -2.57
C SER A 307 20.24 -9.61 -1.14
N ASP A 308 20.90 -10.26 -0.18
CA ASP A 308 20.93 -9.83 1.22
C ASP A 308 21.44 -8.38 1.36
N THR A 309 22.41 -8.01 0.53
CA THR A 309 22.92 -6.63 0.47
C THR A 309 21.85 -5.64 0.03
N SER A 310 21.11 -5.94 -1.04
CA SER A 310 20.02 -5.06 -1.52
C SER A 310 18.89 -4.97 -0.50
N ILE A 311 18.56 -6.06 0.19
CA ILE A 311 17.56 -6.07 1.28
C ILE A 311 17.99 -5.14 2.41
N THR A 312 19.19 -5.32 2.95
CA THR A 312 19.68 -4.54 4.10
C THR A 312 19.87 -3.07 3.76
N GLU A 313 20.43 -2.76 2.58
CA GLU A 313 20.65 -1.39 2.13
C GLU A 313 19.34 -0.68 1.76
N GLY A 314 18.40 -1.37 1.11
CA GLY A 314 17.08 -0.82 0.78
C GLY A 314 16.31 -0.39 2.04
N LEU A 315 16.35 -1.22 3.09
CA LEU A 315 15.74 -0.89 4.39
C LEU A 315 16.49 0.23 5.12
N ARG A 316 17.82 0.22 5.10
CA ARG A 316 18.65 1.25 5.74
C ARG A 316 18.47 2.64 5.11
N LYS A 317 18.36 2.70 3.78
CA LYS A 317 18.17 3.95 3.01
C LYS A 317 16.72 4.40 2.95
N PHE A 318 15.77 3.60 3.43
CA PHE A 318 14.37 3.92 3.34
C PHE A 318 14.02 5.23 4.03
N GLY A 319 13.54 6.21 3.27
CA GLY A 319 13.26 7.57 3.74
C GLY A 319 11.90 7.74 4.44
N GLY A 320 11.18 6.63 4.69
CA GLY A 320 9.85 6.65 5.30
C GLY A 320 8.72 6.97 4.32
N VAL A 321 7.53 7.06 4.86
CA VAL A 321 6.29 7.43 4.16
C VAL A 321 5.73 8.67 4.82
N GLY A 322 5.27 9.63 4.03
CA GLY A 322 4.66 10.85 4.55
C GLY A 322 3.52 10.54 5.51
N ARG A 323 3.49 11.22 6.63
CA ARG A 323 2.53 11.03 7.72
C ARG A 323 2.52 9.61 8.32
N ARG A 324 3.63 8.87 8.28
CA ARG A 324 3.83 7.58 8.96
C ARG A 324 5.07 7.67 9.83
N PHE A 325 4.89 8.08 11.07
CA PHE A 325 5.96 8.48 12.00
C PHE A 325 6.94 9.47 11.34
N GLU A 326 6.41 10.46 10.65
CA GLU A 326 7.20 11.45 9.93
C GLU A 326 7.77 12.48 10.88
N ILE A 327 9.10 12.58 10.97
CA ILE A 327 9.77 13.59 11.78
C ILE A 327 9.84 14.89 10.98
N LEU A 328 9.06 15.89 11.38
CA LEU A 328 9.00 17.19 10.73
C LEU A 328 10.12 18.14 11.20
N GLY A 329 10.76 17.85 12.33
CA GLY A 329 11.90 18.61 12.83
C GLY A 329 11.92 18.85 14.31
N ASN A 330 12.97 19.56 14.76
CA ASN A 330 13.12 20.07 16.13
C ASN A 330 12.84 21.57 16.13
N TYR A 331 11.97 22.01 17.01
CA TYR A 331 11.55 23.39 17.15
C TYR A 331 11.94 23.93 18.53
N ASN A 332 12.54 25.12 18.58
CA ASN A 332 12.83 25.79 19.81
C ASN A 332 11.51 26.31 20.44
N ILE A 333 11.32 26.00 21.70
CA ILE A 333 10.19 26.47 22.53
C ILE A 333 10.74 27.18 23.75
N THR A 334 9.89 27.88 24.52
CA THR A 334 10.28 28.72 25.66
C THR A 334 11.17 27.98 26.68
N ASP A 335 10.88 26.68 26.91
CA ASP A 335 11.57 25.87 27.93
C ASP A 335 12.35 24.70 27.31
N GLY A 336 12.96 24.88 26.11
CA GLY A 336 13.78 23.84 25.48
C GLY A 336 13.50 23.63 24.02
N ASN A 337 13.40 22.36 23.60
CA ASN A 337 13.06 22.00 22.22
C ASN A 337 11.96 20.93 22.16
N ALA A 338 11.13 21.01 21.14
CA ALA A 338 10.10 20.03 20.82
C ALA A 338 10.47 19.31 19.51
N LEU A 339 10.47 17.98 19.54
CA LEU A 339 10.50 17.15 18.32
C LEU A 339 9.06 16.99 17.85
N LEU A 340 8.78 17.41 16.62
CA LEU A 340 7.46 17.26 16.00
C LEU A 340 7.43 16.01 15.13
N VAL A 341 6.47 15.12 15.41
CA VAL A 341 6.21 13.90 14.67
C VAL A 341 4.78 13.95 14.14
N ASP A 342 4.58 13.74 12.85
CA ASP A 342 3.25 13.59 12.22
C ASP A 342 2.99 12.11 11.91
N ASP A 343 1.82 11.62 12.33
CA ASP A 343 1.37 10.27 12.04
C ASP A 343 -0.11 10.26 11.64
N TYR A 344 -0.44 9.52 10.61
CA TYR A 344 -1.81 9.37 10.10
C TYR A 344 -2.67 8.44 10.96
N GLY A 345 -2.09 7.83 11.98
CA GLY A 345 -2.76 6.90 12.88
C GLY A 345 -4.06 7.49 13.44
N HIS A 346 -5.16 6.80 13.18
CA HIS A 346 -6.50 7.23 13.61
C HIS A 346 -7.33 6.07 14.19
N HIS A 347 -6.85 4.84 14.08
CA HIS A 347 -7.37 3.67 14.77
C HIS A 347 -6.68 3.53 16.14
N PRO A 348 -7.36 3.08 17.21
CA PRO A 348 -6.74 2.92 18.53
C PRO A 348 -5.44 2.11 18.51
N THR A 349 -5.37 1.04 17.74
CA THR A 349 -4.17 0.21 17.57
C THR A 349 -3.02 0.99 16.94
N GLU A 350 -3.28 1.81 15.91
CA GLU A 350 -2.27 2.65 15.25
C GLU A 350 -1.74 3.72 16.22
N VAL A 351 -2.64 4.43 16.92
CA VAL A 351 -2.29 5.45 17.90
C VAL A 351 -1.43 4.85 19.01
N LYS A 352 -1.82 3.68 19.54
CA LYS A 352 -1.04 2.97 20.56
C LYS A 352 0.35 2.62 20.04
N ALA A 353 0.46 2.05 18.83
CA ALA A 353 1.73 1.67 18.25
C ALA A 353 2.67 2.86 18.05
N THR A 354 2.13 4.04 17.65
CA THR A 354 2.88 5.28 17.51
C THR A 354 3.36 5.79 18.88
N ILE A 355 2.49 5.78 19.91
CA ILE A 355 2.86 6.16 21.28
C ILE A 355 3.97 5.24 21.82
N ASP A 356 3.83 3.93 21.65
CA ASP A 356 4.82 2.96 22.10
C ASP A 356 6.17 3.22 21.40
N ALA A 357 6.18 3.45 20.08
CA ALA A 357 7.39 3.78 19.33
C ALA A 357 8.08 5.08 19.81
N VAL A 358 7.30 6.11 20.17
CA VAL A 358 7.85 7.34 20.77
C VAL A 358 8.44 7.07 22.14
N ARG A 359 7.78 6.28 22.98
CA ARG A 359 8.26 5.93 24.32
C ARG A 359 9.54 5.10 24.26
N ASP A 360 9.63 4.16 23.34
CA ASP A 360 10.82 3.35 23.13
C ASP A 360 12.00 4.17 22.59
N GLY A 361 11.74 5.09 21.66
CA GLY A 361 12.78 5.90 21.03
C GLY A 361 13.29 7.07 21.85
N TRP A 362 12.43 7.65 22.70
CA TRP A 362 12.74 8.82 23.55
C TRP A 362 12.18 8.67 24.96
N PRO A 363 12.65 7.69 25.75
CA PRO A 363 12.07 7.35 27.05
C PRO A 363 12.10 8.52 28.05
N GLU A 364 13.11 9.39 27.95
CA GLU A 364 13.31 10.50 28.88
C GLU A 364 12.52 11.78 28.49
N ARG A 365 11.86 11.79 27.30
CA ARG A 365 11.14 12.99 26.85
C ARG A 365 9.68 12.97 27.29
N ARG A 366 9.18 14.15 27.66
CA ARG A 366 7.75 14.35 27.84
C ARG A 366 7.04 14.21 26.51
N LEU A 367 6.00 13.36 26.45
CA LEU A 367 5.14 13.20 25.26
C LEU A 367 3.90 14.09 25.40
N ILE A 368 3.63 14.88 24.37
CA ILE A 368 2.38 15.61 24.19
C ILE A 368 1.76 15.08 22.90
N MET A 369 0.54 14.55 23.00
CA MET A 369 -0.21 14.04 21.84
C MET A 369 -1.32 15.03 21.49
N ILE A 370 -1.40 15.38 20.21
CA ILE A 370 -2.52 16.11 19.62
C ILE A 370 -3.21 15.15 18.66
N PHE A 371 -4.49 14.89 18.90
CA PHE A 371 -5.26 13.92 18.13
C PHE A 371 -6.50 14.55 17.51
N GLN A 372 -6.69 14.30 16.20
CA GLN A 372 -7.91 14.66 15.49
C GLN A 372 -8.57 13.38 14.97
N PRO A 373 -9.76 13.00 15.48
CA PRO A 373 -10.45 11.82 15.01
C PRO A 373 -10.90 11.99 13.54
N HIS A 374 -10.72 10.92 12.74
CA HIS A 374 -11.01 10.93 11.32
C HIS A 374 -12.51 10.79 10.99
N ARG A 375 -13.28 10.08 11.83
CA ARG A 375 -14.72 9.82 11.66
C ARG A 375 -15.42 9.81 13.02
N TYR A 376 -16.72 10.13 13.03
CA TYR A 376 -17.53 10.08 14.25
C TYR A 376 -17.55 8.69 14.92
N SER A 377 -17.49 7.62 14.13
CA SER A 377 -17.44 6.23 14.64
C SER A 377 -16.11 5.88 15.34
N ARG A 378 -15.13 6.77 15.33
CA ARG A 378 -13.81 6.60 15.98
C ARG A 378 -13.55 7.64 17.07
N THR A 379 -14.58 8.39 17.46
CA THR A 379 -14.63 9.26 18.63
C THR A 379 -15.38 8.55 19.73
#